data_8dce3ec075d6dda85218693910c2bd38
#
_entry.id   8dce3ec075d6dda85218693910c2bd38
#
_cell.length_a   1.000
_cell.length_b   1.000
_cell.length_c   1.000
_cell.angle_alpha   90.00
_cell.angle_beta   90.00
_cell.angle_gamma   90.00
#
_symmetry.space_group_name_H-M   'P 1'
#
loop_
_entity.id
_entity.type
_entity.pdbx_description
1 polymer ?
#
loop_
_entity_poly.entity_id
_entity_poly.type
_entity_poly.pdbx_seq_one_letter_code
_entity_poly.pdbx_strand_id
1 'polypeptide(L)' 'EVKSPMVGTAYLQPSPEAAPFVQPGDKVKKGQTLLIVEAMKTMNPIQAPRDGVVSEILVGDAQPVEYGEALVLLEA' A
#
# COMPACT_ATOMS: atom_id res chain seq x y z
N GLU A 1 -4.46 -2.66 -10.58
CA GLU A 1 -4.36 -3.09 -9.18
C GLU A 1 -2.91 -3.17 -8.73
N VAL A 2 -2.64 -2.66 -7.54
CA VAL A 2 -1.34 -2.86 -6.90
C VAL A 2 -1.50 -4.05 -5.96
N LYS A 3 -0.73 -5.10 -6.20
CA LYS A 3 -0.87 -6.37 -5.48
C LYS A 3 0.29 -6.57 -4.53
N SER A 4 0.04 -7.32 -3.45
CA SER A 4 1.08 -7.64 -2.49
C SER A 4 2.07 -8.64 -3.10
N PRO A 5 3.38 -8.33 -3.06
CA PRO A 5 4.39 -9.26 -3.57
C PRO A 5 4.74 -10.37 -2.57
N MET A 6 4.11 -10.38 -1.40
CA MET A 6 4.45 -11.32 -0.34
C MET A 6 3.32 -11.49 0.65
N VAL A 7 3.39 -12.54 1.46
CA VAL A 7 2.50 -12.73 2.60
C VAL A 7 3.02 -11.88 3.76
N GLY A 8 2.14 -11.14 4.41
CA GLY A 8 2.54 -10.32 5.55
C GLY A 8 1.39 -9.53 6.12
N THR A 9 1.70 -8.44 6.79
CA THR A 9 0.70 -7.54 7.38
C THR A 9 0.84 -6.16 6.74
N ALA A 10 -0.27 -5.66 6.21
CA ALA A 10 -0.29 -4.34 5.57
C ALA A 10 -0.45 -3.23 6.60
N TYR A 11 0.37 -2.20 6.49
CA TYR A 11 0.25 -0.99 7.29
C TYR A 11 0.09 0.20 6.36
N LEU A 12 -0.98 0.97 6.58
CA LEU A 12 -1.30 2.12 5.71
C LEU A 12 -0.52 3.37 6.11
N GLN A 13 0.15 3.35 7.24
CA GLN A 13 0.90 4.49 7.77
C GLN A 13 2.18 4.00 8.43
N PRO A 14 3.21 4.86 8.52
CA PRO A 14 4.51 4.44 9.06
C PRO A 14 4.47 4.13 10.56
N SER A 15 3.52 4.73 11.28
CA SER A 15 3.31 4.42 12.69
C SER A 15 1.86 4.74 13.04
N PRO A 16 1.36 4.23 14.19
CA PRO A 16 -0.04 4.48 14.58
C PRO A 16 -0.41 5.95 14.73
N GLU A 17 0.56 6.80 14.99
CA GLU A 17 0.33 8.23 15.19
C GLU A 17 0.58 9.08 13.95
N ALA A 18 1.10 8.47 12.88
CA ALA A 18 1.42 9.18 11.65
C ALA A 18 0.23 9.19 10.70
N ALA A 19 0.25 10.15 9.79
CA ALA A 19 -0.75 10.18 8.72
C ALA A 19 -0.52 9.01 7.75
N PRO A 20 -1.58 8.53 7.08
CA PRO A 20 -1.42 7.50 6.04
C PRO A 20 -0.49 7.97 4.93
N PHE A 21 0.20 7.04 4.28
CA PHE A 21 1.05 7.36 3.13
C PHE A 21 0.24 7.99 2.01
N VAL A 22 -0.96 7.45 1.74
CA VAL A 22 -1.87 7.97 0.72
C VAL A 22 -3.30 7.76 1.17
N GLN A 23 -4.22 8.49 0.53
CA GLN A 23 -5.66 8.36 0.76
C GLN A 23 -6.35 8.29 -0.60
N PRO A 24 -7.58 7.77 -0.66
CA PRO A 24 -8.36 7.81 -1.92
C PRO A 24 -8.45 9.23 -2.44
N GLY A 25 -8.20 9.39 -3.73
CA GLY A 25 -8.18 10.69 -4.38
C GLY A 25 -6.80 11.32 -4.50
N ASP A 26 -5.79 10.79 -3.81
CA ASP A 26 -4.45 11.32 -3.89
C ASP A 26 -3.78 10.99 -5.22
N LYS A 27 -3.03 11.95 -5.76
CA LYS A 27 -2.19 11.70 -6.92
C LYS A 27 -0.87 11.14 -6.47
N VAL A 28 -0.40 10.11 -7.15
CA VAL A 28 0.86 9.46 -6.83
C VAL A 28 1.74 9.38 -8.06
N LYS A 29 3.04 9.30 -7.83
CA LYS A 29 4.02 9.13 -8.88
C LYS A 29 4.68 7.77 -8.78
N LYS A 30 5.14 7.26 -9.90
CA LYS A 30 5.87 5.99 -9.93
C LYS A 30 6.99 6.02 -8.90
N GLY A 31 7.08 4.96 -8.09
CA GLY A 31 8.08 4.84 -7.03
C GLY A 31 7.66 5.42 -5.69
N GLN A 32 6.54 6.15 -5.64
CA GLN A 32 6.05 6.68 -4.37
C GLN A 32 5.51 5.56 -3.50
N THR A 33 5.84 5.56 -2.20
CA THR A 33 5.35 4.54 -1.28
C THR A 33 3.85 4.70 -1.03
N LEU A 34 3.10 3.62 -1.25
CA LEU A 34 1.66 3.61 -1.03
C LEU A 34 1.30 3.06 0.34
N LEU A 35 1.99 2.02 0.77
CA LEU A 35 1.82 1.39 2.07
C LEU A 35 3.03 0.50 2.33
N ILE A 36 3.02 -0.15 3.49
CA ILE A 36 4.10 -1.06 3.86
C ILE A 36 3.51 -2.44 4.17
N VAL A 37 4.19 -3.49 3.71
CA VAL A 37 3.85 -4.86 4.11
C VAL A 37 4.99 -5.37 4.98
N GLU A 38 4.69 -5.70 6.24
CA GLU A 38 5.66 -6.31 7.12
C GLU A 38 5.65 -7.82 6.92
N ALA A 39 6.82 -8.37 6.59
CA ALA A 39 6.99 -9.80 6.39
C ALA A 39 8.35 -10.21 6.91
N MET A 40 8.41 -11.31 7.64
CA MET A 40 9.68 -11.86 8.13
C MET A 40 10.53 -10.83 8.88
N LYS A 41 9.90 -10.02 9.73
CA LYS A 41 10.54 -8.97 10.53
C LYS A 41 11.17 -7.86 9.68
N THR A 42 10.74 -7.73 8.43
CA THR A 42 11.22 -6.70 7.52
C THR A 42 10.03 -5.87 7.06
N MET A 43 10.20 -4.56 7.06
CA MET A 43 9.19 -3.63 6.53
C MET A 43 9.46 -3.42 5.05
N ASN A 44 8.52 -3.80 4.21
CA ASN A 44 8.68 -3.74 2.76
C ASN A 44 7.76 -2.67 2.19
N PRO A 45 8.30 -1.52 1.75
CA PRO A 45 7.46 -0.49 1.15
C PRO A 45 6.91 -0.95 -0.19
N ILE A 46 5.61 -0.73 -0.38
CA ILE A 46 4.95 -1.05 -1.63
C ILE A 46 4.83 0.25 -2.42
N GLN A 47 5.50 0.31 -3.55
CA GLN A 47 5.59 1.52 -4.35
C GLN A 47 4.60 1.52 -5.49
N ALA A 48 4.20 2.71 -5.91
CA ALA A 48 3.34 2.85 -7.08
C ALA A 48 4.09 2.37 -8.33
N PRO A 49 3.49 1.48 -9.12
CA PRO A 49 4.14 0.98 -10.33
C PRO A 49 4.12 2.00 -11.47
N ARG A 50 3.29 3.02 -11.36
CA ARG A 50 3.16 4.08 -12.35
C ARG A 50 2.51 5.29 -11.71
N ASP A 51 2.54 6.41 -12.42
CA ASP A 51 1.81 7.60 -12.02
C ASP A 51 0.30 7.33 -12.12
N GLY A 52 -0.46 7.91 -11.23
CA GLY A 52 -1.91 7.76 -11.26
C GLY A 52 -2.57 8.41 -10.06
N VAL A 53 -3.84 8.07 -9.85
CA VAL A 53 -4.64 8.55 -8.72
C VAL A 53 -5.10 7.34 -7.94
N VAL A 54 -5.02 7.40 -6.62
CA VAL A 54 -5.53 6.34 -5.75
C VAL A 54 -7.04 6.35 -5.83
N SER A 55 -7.61 5.33 -6.44
CA SER A 55 -9.06 5.19 -6.56
C SER A 55 -9.66 4.62 -5.29
N GLU A 56 -9.03 3.57 -4.76
CA GLU A 56 -9.52 2.89 -3.58
C GLU A 56 -8.37 2.17 -2.88
N ILE A 57 -8.42 2.13 -1.56
CA ILE A 57 -7.54 1.32 -0.74
C ILE A 57 -8.35 0.12 -0.27
N LEU A 58 -7.89 -1.08 -0.65
CA LEU A 58 -8.68 -2.31 -0.50
C LEU A 58 -8.42 -3.05 0.81
N VAL A 59 -7.45 -2.60 1.59
CA VAL A 59 -7.08 -3.23 2.86
C VAL A 59 -7.13 -2.22 4.00
N GLY A 60 -7.32 -2.72 5.21
CA GLY A 60 -7.26 -1.88 6.40
C GLY A 60 -5.84 -1.84 6.99
N ASP A 61 -5.62 -0.91 7.90
CA ASP A 61 -4.35 -0.84 8.63
C ASP A 61 -4.17 -2.08 9.51
N ALA A 62 -2.96 -2.61 9.54
CA ALA A 62 -2.61 -3.82 10.29
C ALA A 62 -3.40 -5.06 9.85
N GLN A 63 -3.83 -5.10 8.59
CA GLN A 63 -4.58 -6.23 8.05
C GLN A 63 -3.61 -7.27 7.47
N PRO A 64 -3.78 -8.57 7.80
CA PRO A 64 -3.01 -9.63 7.16
C PRO A 64 -3.34 -9.69 5.66
N VAL A 65 -2.32 -9.84 4.83
CA VAL A 65 -2.50 -9.96 3.38
C VAL A 65 -1.73 -11.16 2.85
N GLU A 66 -2.21 -11.68 1.72
CA GLU A 66 -1.59 -12.82 1.07
C GLU A 66 -0.90 -12.38 -0.22
N TYR A 67 -0.01 -13.23 -0.72
CA TYR A 67 0.65 -13.00 -2.00
C TYR A 67 -0.39 -12.80 -3.09
N GLY A 68 -0.24 -11.75 -3.85
CA GLY A 68 -1.14 -11.45 -4.96
C GLY A 68 -2.45 -10.78 -4.57
N GLU A 69 -2.68 -10.56 -3.29
CA GLU A 69 -3.89 -9.87 -2.84
C GLU A 69 -3.84 -8.40 -3.29
N ALA A 70 -4.95 -7.90 -3.84
CA ALA A 70 -5.02 -6.52 -4.28
C ALA A 70 -5.02 -5.58 -3.07
N LEU A 71 -4.13 -4.60 -3.07
CA LEU A 71 -3.96 -3.66 -1.96
C LEU A 71 -4.58 -2.30 -2.25
N VAL A 72 -4.36 -1.81 -3.46
CA VAL A 72 -4.77 -0.46 -3.87
C VAL A 72 -5.18 -0.50 -5.34
N LEU A 73 -6.20 0.29 -5.68
CA LEU A 73 -6.57 0.52 -7.08
C LEU A 73 -6.05 1.88 -7.51
N LEU A 74 -5.30 1.90 -8.60
CA LEU A 74 -4.82 3.14 -9.21
C LEU A 74 -5.55 3.37 -10.53
N GLU A 75 -5.86 4.62 -10.80
CA GLU A 75 -6.41 5.06 -12.08
C GLU A 75 -5.45 6.04 -12.76
N ALA A 76 -5.50 6.05 -14.06
CA ALA A 76 -4.64 6.93 -14.87
C ALA A 76 -4.98 8.41 -14.68
#